data_ce7672a22bef8af205367a05a8eac65f
#
_entry.id   ce7672a22bef8af205367a05a8eac65f
#
_cell.length_a   1.000
_cell.length_b   1.000
_cell.length_c   1.000
_cell.angle_alpha   90.00
_cell.angle_beta   90.00
_cell.angle_gamma   90.00
#
_symmetry.space_group_name_H-M   'P 1'
#
loop_
_entity.id
_entity.type
_entity.pdbx_description
1 polymer ?
#
loop_
_entity_poly.entity_id
_entity_poly.type
_entity_poly.pdbx_seq_one_letter_code
_entity_poly.pdbx_strand_id
1 'polypeptide(L)'
;MSPSQTSLIDLQIMWHRLIAVVEEQAQVLLRTAFSPIVRECGDLSAGVFDLKGRMLAQAVTGTPGHVNSMAESVKHFIAHFPIHTMKPGDAYITNDPWMGTGHLNDFVVTTPCFKDGQPVALFSCTSHLMDIGGIGFGPDGTDVFMEGLYIPMLKLIDQGVVNETLMAMIRANTRLPVDTEGDTYSLAACNDVGCQRLVEMMTEFGIASLDELGDYICDRSREAVLAEIAKLPKGTWRNEMVVDGYDAPVTLKAALTISDDGIHVDFDGTSPASKFGINVPLSYTTAYTVFGLGCVVASAIPNNAGSLSPLTVSAPSGAILNAPKPAPVASRHVIGQMLPDVVFGCLRQIIPERVPAEGTSCLWNLNVRGQTRSGAGGNYGFSMAVTSNGGTGARFDKDGLSATAYPSGVRGTPVEIAETQTPLIFWRKELRPDSGGPGRTRGGLGQIIEVGSGVDAPFDILAAFDRIDHPPRGRDGGHNGEAGYVGLKSGKKLRGKGFQTVPPDDRLVVLTPGGAGIGDPRERGAELVQGDVESGLVSADNAAKLYGQAR
;
A
#
# COMPACT_ATOMS: atom_id res chain seq x y z
N MET A 1 31.72 -29.12 -23.45
CA MET A 1 30.69 -29.75 -22.61
C MET A 1 29.39 -29.09 -22.99
N SER A 2 28.38 -29.82 -23.46
CA SER A 2 27.03 -29.26 -23.63
C SER A 2 26.55 -28.78 -22.26
N PRO A 3 25.92 -27.58 -22.15
CA PRO A 3 25.31 -27.16 -20.90
C PRO A 3 24.31 -28.24 -20.50
N SER A 4 24.49 -28.85 -19.31
CA SER A 4 23.48 -29.74 -18.74
C SER A 4 22.21 -28.91 -18.55
N GLN A 5 21.13 -29.33 -19.20
CA GLN A 5 19.83 -28.72 -19.03
C GLN A 5 19.49 -28.79 -17.53
N THR A 6 19.21 -27.62 -16.90
CA THR A 6 18.87 -27.54 -15.48
C THR A 6 17.64 -28.42 -15.21
N SER A 7 17.66 -29.25 -14.18
CA SER A 7 16.51 -30.10 -13.89
C SER A 7 15.30 -29.26 -13.42
N LEU A 8 14.08 -29.72 -13.68
CA LEU A 8 12.86 -29.06 -13.20
C LEU A 8 12.84 -28.92 -11.67
N ILE A 9 13.47 -29.87 -10.97
CA ILE A 9 13.59 -29.82 -9.50
C ILE A 9 14.51 -28.67 -9.09
N ASP A 10 15.66 -28.51 -9.78
CA ASP A 10 16.60 -27.42 -9.49
C ASP A 10 15.97 -26.06 -9.78
N LEU A 11 15.24 -25.91 -10.89
CA LEU A 11 14.49 -24.67 -11.21
C LEU A 11 13.49 -24.33 -10.11
N GLN A 12 12.77 -25.31 -9.56
CA GLN A 12 11.82 -25.10 -8.49
C GLN A 12 12.52 -24.71 -7.18
N ILE A 13 13.63 -25.35 -6.85
CA ILE A 13 14.44 -25.03 -5.67
C ILE A 13 15.01 -23.61 -5.80
N MET A 14 15.58 -23.26 -6.96
CA MET A 14 16.10 -21.91 -7.22
C MET A 14 15.00 -20.85 -7.13
N TRP A 15 13.78 -21.11 -7.60
CA TRP A 15 12.66 -20.18 -7.45
C TRP A 15 12.35 -19.91 -5.97
N HIS A 16 12.25 -20.95 -5.14
CA HIS A 16 12.05 -20.77 -3.69
C HIS A 16 13.21 -20.02 -3.02
N ARG A 17 14.45 -20.30 -3.44
CA ARG A 17 15.63 -19.57 -2.96
C ARG A 17 15.56 -18.10 -3.36
N LEU A 18 15.12 -17.79 -4.58
CA LEU A 18 14.98 -16.42 -5.04
C LEU A 18 13.94 -15.63 -4.23
N ILE A 19 12.81 -16.26 -3.85
CA ILE A 19 11.83 -15.69 -2.93
C ILE A 19 12.47 -15.40 -1.55
N ALA A 20 13.28 -16.33 -1.03
CA ALA A 20 13.98 -16.13 0.24
C ALA A 20 15.02 -14.98 0.16
N VAL A 21 15.71 -14.84 -0.98
CA VAL A 21 16.67 -13.74 -1.21
C VAL A 21 15.98 -12.36 -1.15
N VAL A 22 14.83 -12.21 -1.80
CA VAL A 22 14.10 -10.92 -1.76
C VAL A 22 13.45 -10.67 -0.41
N GLU A 23 13.07 -11.69 0.33
CA GLU A 23 12.61 -11.55 1.71
C GLU A 23 13.75 -11.06 2.63
N GLU A 24 14.96 -11.60 2.48
CA GLU A 24 16.14 -11.11 3.20
C GLU A 24 16.46 -9.66 2.83
N GLN A 25 16.37 -9.28 1.55
CA GLN A 25 16.50 -7.89 1.09
C GLN A 25 15.52 -6.98 1.84
N ALA A 26 14.23 -7.33 1.93
CA ALA A 26 13.22 -6.55 2.65
C ALA A 26 13.52 -6.48 4.17
N GLN A 27 13.97 -7.58 4.78
CA GLN A 27 14.35 -7.60 6.19
C GLN A 27 15.58 -6.72 6.49
N VAL A 28 16.53 -6.62 5.57
CA VAL A 28 17.66 -5.69 5.69
C VAL A 28 17.15 -4.25 5.70
N LEU A 29 16.25 -3.90 4.76
CA LEU A 29 15.66 -2.57 4.70
C LEU A 29 14.93 -2.22 6.01
N LEU A 30 14.09 -3.12 6.55
CA LEU A 30 13.41 -2.94 7.84
C LEU A 30 14.39 -2.67 8.99
N ARG A 31 15.53 -3.36 9.02
CA ARG A 31 16.50 -3.27 10.13
C ARG A 31 17.42 -2.06 10.02
N THR A 32 17.66 -1.55 8.82
CA THR A 32 18.57 -0.44 8.58
C THR A 32 17.86 0.90 8.44
N ALA A 33 16.54 0.90 8.24
CA ALA A 33 15.74 2.11 8.11
C ALA A 33 15.76 2.96 9.39
N PHE A 34 15.74 4.27 9.20
CA PHE A 34 15.73 5.28 10.26
C PHE A 34 14.31 5.65 10.66
N SER A 35 13.43 5.81 9.70
CA SER A 35 12.05 6.24 9.94
C SER A 35 11.15 5.13 10.49
N PRO A 36 10.23 5.44 11.42
CA PRO A 36 9.26 4.46 11.92
C PRO A 36 8.29 3.93 10.87
N ILE A 37 7.98 4.72 9.85
CA ILE A 37 7.05 4.28 8.81
C ILE A 37 7.58 3.06 8.05
N VAL A 38 8.90 2.98 7.86
CA VAL A 38 9.55 1.82 7.28
C VAL A 38 9.78 0.75 8.35
N ARG A 39 10.48 1.10 9.45
CA ARG A 39 10.95 0.15 10.44
C ARG A 39 9.82 -0.55 11.22
N GLU A 40 8.81 0.22 11.65
CA GLU A 40 7.72 -0.30 12.49
C GLU A 40 6.49 -0.66 11.65
N CYS A 41 6.13 0.19 10.70
CA CYS A 41 4.92 0.00 9.90
C CYS A 41 5.13 -0.88 8.67
N GLY A 42 6.37 -1.02 8.18
CA GLY A 42 6.71 -1.86 7.04
C GLY A 42 6.21 -1.30 5.70
N ASP A 43 6.22 0.04 5.55
CA ASP A 43 5.83 0.68 4.29
C ASP A 43 6.98 0.67 3.29
N LEU A 44 7.19 -0.49 2.72
CA LEU A 44 8.28 -0.79 1.78
C LEU A 44 7.90 -1.88 0.79
N SER A 45 8.74 -2.08 -0.21
CA SER A 45 8.72 -3.28 -1.08
C SER A 45 10.10 -3.57 -1.63
N ALA A 46 10.34 -4.82 -1.96
CA ALA A 46 11.60 -5.32 -2.49
C ALA A 46 11.37 -6.43 -3.51
N GLY A 47 12.21 -6.49 -4.55
CA GLY A 47 12.06 -7.48 -5.60
C GLY A 47 13.32 -7.64 -6.46
N VAL A 48 13.38 -8.76 -7.16
CA VAL A 48 14.41 -9.10 -8.13
C VAL A 48 13.83 -9.23 -9.53
N PHE A 49 14.57 -8.74 -10.49
CA PHE A 49 14.18 -8.62 -11.90
C PHE A 49 15.25 -9.21 -12.80
N ASP A 50 14.84 -9.80 -13.91
CA ASP A 50 15.78 -10.19 -14.97
C ASP A 50 16.23 -8.96 -15.78
N LEU A 51 17.13 -9.18 -16.71
CA LEU A 51 17.66 -8.12 -17.59
C LEU A 51 16.64 -7.62 -18.63
N LYS A 52 15.49 -8.29 -18.76
CA LYS A 52 14.35 -7.84 -19.58
C LYS A 52 13.39 -6.96 -18.77
N GLY A 53 13.66 -6.77 -17.46
CA GLY A 53 12.82 -6.01 -16.54
C GLY A 53 11.58 -6.78 -16.06
N ARG A 54 11.57 -8.11 -16.17
CA ARG A 54 10.50 -8.95 -15.63
C ARG A 54 10.75 -9.23 -14.16
N MET A 55 9.79 -8.93 -13.31
CA MET A 55 9.85 -9.29 -11.89
C MET A 55 9.80 -10.82 -11.74
N LEU A 56 10.83 -11.42 -11.15
CA LEU A 56 10.93 -12.87 -10.93
C LEU A 56 10.42 -13.26 -9.54
N ALA A 57 10.69 -12.45 -8.54
CA ALA A 57 10.19 -12.62 -7.18
C ALA A 57 10.10 -11.27 -6.47
N GLN A 58 9.20 -11.23 -5.49
CA GLN A 58 9.05 -10.12 -4.56
C GLN A 58 9.08 -10.62 -3.12
N ALA A 59 9.42 -9.75 -2.18
CA ALA A 59 9.23 -10.04 -0.77
C ALA A 59 7.75 -10.13 -0.42
N VAL A 60 7.40 -11.08 0.45
CA VAL A 60 6.04 -11.20 1.01
C VAL A 60 5.77 -10.01 1.95
N THR A 61 6.80 -9.61 2.70
CA THR A 61 6.82 -8.35 3.46
C THR A 61 6.84 -7.18 2.48
N GLY A 62 5.71 -6.47 2.34
CA GLY A 62 5.65 -5.33 1.43
C GLY A 62 4.25 -4.79 1.22
N THR A 63 4.19 -3.61 0.64
CA THR A 63 2.98 -2.88 0.31
C THR A 63 2.55 -3.21 -1.11
N PRO A 64 1.35 -3.79 -1.35
CA PRO A 64 0.93 -4.23 -2.69
C PRO A 64 0.96 -3.14 -3.76
N GLY A 65 0.61 -1.90 -3.38
CA GLY A 65 0.69 -0.75 -4.27
C GLY A 65 2.10 -0.41 -4.71
N HIS A 66 3.09 -0.63 -3.84
CA HIS A 66 4.50 -0.41 -4.18
C HIS A 66 5.07 -1.49 -5.09
N VAL A 67 4.82 -2.76 -4.77
CA VAL A 67 5.44 -3.88 -5.49
C VAL A 67 5.13 -3.84 -6.99
N ASN A 68 3.85 -3.78 -7.33
CA ASN A 68 3.45 -3.88 -8.74
C ASN A 68 3.76 -2.61 -9.52
N SER A 69 3.72 -1.43 -8.89
CA SER A 69 4.14 -0.18 -9.53
C SER A 69 5.67 -0.06 -9.65
N MET A 70 6.43 -0.55 -8.67
CA MET A 70 7.88 -0.67 -8.75
C MET A 70 8.31 -1.59 -9.92
N ALA A 71 7.55 -2.65 -10.21
CA ALA A 71 7.82 -3.52 -11.35
C ALA A 71 7.79 -2.76 -12.69
N GLU A 72 6.88 -1.79 -12.85
CA GLU A 72 6.88 -0.91 -14.02
C GLU A 72 8.06 0.09 -13.98
N SER A 73 8.45 0.58 -12.80
CA SER A 73 9.58 1.49 -12.61
C SER A 73 10.89 0.91 -13.15
N VAL A 74 11.14 -0.40 -12.96
CA VAL A 74 12.36 -1.06 -13.44
C VAL A 74 12.48 -1.00 -14.97
N LYS A 75 11.36 -1.11 -15.70
CA LYS A 75 11.35 -0.94 -17.16
C LYS A 75 11.76 0.47 -17.57
N HIS A 76 11.32 1.49 -16.82
CA HIS A 76 11.72 2.89 -17.05
C HIS A 76 13.20 3.10 -16.77
N PHE A 77 13.76 2.49 -15.71
CA PHE A 77 15.20 2.54 -15.45
C PHE A 77 16.00 1.91 -16.59
N ILE A 78 15.61 0.75 -17.10
CA ILE A 78 16.28 0.10 -18.24
C ILE A 78 16.20 0.95 -19.51
N ALA A 79 15.04 1.59 -19.74
CA ALA A 79 14.86 2.47 -20.92
C ALA A 79 15.73 3.73 -20.83
N HIS A 80 15.90 4.30 -19.61
CA HIS A 80 16.71 5.50 -19.40
C HIS A 80 18.21 5.19 -19.29
N PHE A 81 18.56 4.09 -18.63
CA PHE A 81 19.92 3.57 -18.48
C PHE A 81 19.99 2.15 -19.05
N PRO A 82 20.28 1.99 -20.37
CA PRO A 82 20.37 0.65 -20.97
C PRO A 82 21.36 -0.25 -20.23
N ILE A 83 21.03 -1.54 -20.08
CA ILE A 83 21.80 -2.52 -19.29
C ILE A 83 23.31 -2.49 -19.59
N HIS A 84 23.67 -2.36 -20.89
CA HIS A 84 25.08 -2.32 -21.30
C HIS A 84 25.87 -1.08 -20.83
N THR A 85 25.16 -0.04 -20.35
CA THR A 85 25.76 1.18 -19.80
C THR A 85 25.97 1.11 -18.29
N MET A 86 25.27 0.20 -17.63
CA MET A 86 25.35 0.00 -16.18
C MET A 86 26.70 -0.61 -15.78
N LYS A 87 27.18 -0.24 -14.60
CA LYS A 87 28.49 -0.67 -14.07
C LYS A 87 28.34 -1.31 -12.68
N PRO A 88 29.26 -2.18 -12.28
CA PRO A 88 29.33 -2.65 -10.90
C PRO A 88 29.43 -1.49 -9.92
N GLY A 89 28.61 -1.50 -8.88
CA GLY A 89 28.55 -0.42 -7.87
C GLY A 89 27.67 0.76 -8.25
N ASP A 90 26.94 0.71 -9.38
CA ASP A 90 25.88 1.69 -9.70
C ASP A 90 24.62 1.43 -8.86
N ALA A 91 23.96 2.51 -8.45
CA ALA A 91 22.58 2.47 -7.97
C ALA A 91 21.80 3.67 -8.55
N TYR A 92 20.60 3.43 -9.00
CA TYR A 92 19.74 4.42 -9.66
C TYR A 92 18.56 4.75 -8.77
N ILE A 93 18.08 6.00 -8.82
CA ILE A 93 16.98 6.48 -7.98
C ILE A 93 15.99 7.31 -8.79
N THR A 94 14.72 7.24 -8.40
CA THR A 94 13.66 8.18 -8.78
C THR A 94 12.57 8.22 -7.73
N ASN A 95 11.79 9.30 -7.70
CA ASN A 95 10.48 9.36 -7.04
C ASN A 95 9.40 9.92 -7.97
N ASP A 96 9.63 9.88 -9.29
CA ASP A 96 8.62 10.31 -10.27
C ASP A 96 7.34 9.48 -10.10
N PRO A 97 6.17 10.10 -9.79
CA PRO A 97 4.92 9.36 -9.56
C PRO A 97 4.46 8.52 -10.75
N TRP A 98 4.73 8.94 -11.98
CA TRP A 98 4.31 8.24 -13.21
C TRP A 98 5.30 7.18 -13.67
N MET A 99 6.53 7.24 -13.19
CA MET A 99 7.60 6.25 -13.47
C MET A 99 7.95 5.41 -12.24
N GLY A 100 7.34 5.70 -11.10
CA GLY A 100 7.55 5.03 -9.80
C GLY A 100 6.24 4.55 -9.20
N THR A 101 6.09 4.76 -7.89
CA THR A 101 5.03 4.20 -7.07
C THR A 101 3.82 5.11 -6.87
N GLY A 102 3.69 6.16 -7.66
CA GLY A 102 2.46 6.96 -7.76
C GLY A 102 2.42 8.22 -6.90
N HIS A 103 3.43 8.53 -6.07
CA HIS A 103 3.62 9.82 -5.41
C HIS A 103 5.11 10.09 -5.11
N LEU A 104 5.42 11.35 -4.77
CA LEU A 104 6.81 11.75 -4.53
C LEU A 104 7.41 11.19 -3.23
N ASN A 105 6.59 10.82 -2.25
CA ASN A 105 7.09 10.33 -0.96
C ASN A 105 7.78 8.96 -1.04
N ASP A 106 7.59 8.21 -2.11
CA ASP A 106 8.24 6.91 -2.25
C ASP A 106 9.50 7.04 -3.11
N PHE A 107 10.65 6.76 -2.53
CA PHE A 107 11.88 6.64 -3.31
C PHE A 107 12.02 5.21 -3.82
N VAL A 108 12.26 5.07 -5.12
CA VAL A 108 12.58 3.78 -5.76
C VAL A 108 14.07 3.75 -6.07
N VAL A 109 14.77 2.73 -5.57
CA VAL A 109 16.19 2.51 -5.86
C VAL A 109 16.35 1.18 -6.57
N THR A 110 17.04 1.21 -7.74
CA THR A 110 17.34 0.03 -8.55
C THR A 110 18.85 -0.14 -8.70
N THR A 111 19.35 -1.33 -8.40
CA THR A 111 20.77 -1.68 -8.40
C THR A 111 21.01 -2.84 -9.35
N PRO A 112 21.92 -2.73 -10.34
CA PRO A 112 22.29 -3.84 -11.20
C PRO A 112 23.20 -4.83 -10.46
N CYS A 113 22.86 -6.11 -10.54
CA CYS A 113 23.64 -7.21 -9.98
C CYS A 113 24.61 -7.76 -11.02
N PHE A 114 25.89 -7.92 -10.64
CA PHE A 114 26.95 -8.42 -11.50
C PHE A 114 27.53 -9.73 -10.97
N LYS A 115 27.78 -10.68 -11.86
CA LYS A 115 28.55 -11.90 -11.61
C LYS A 115 29.64 -12.03 -12.67
N ASP A 116 30.89 -12.21 -12.23
CA ASP A 116 32.07 -12.33 -13.12
C ASP A 116 32.17 -11.17 -14.16
N GLY A 117 31.81 -9.95 -13.73
CA GLY A 117 31.83 -8.73 -14.55
C GLY A 117 30.67 -8.60 -15.55
N GLN A 118 29.72 -9.53 -15.56
CA GLN A 118 28.53 -9.48 -16.41
C GLN A 118 27.27 -9.13 -15.58
N PRO A 119 26.37 -8.28 -16.07
CA PRO A 119 25.10 -8.05 -15.41
C PRO A 119 24.24 -9.32 -15.51
N VAL A 120 23.62 -9.71 -14.40
CA VAL A 120 22.80 -10.94 -14.32
C VAL A 120 21.37 -10.70 -13.86
N ALA A 121 21.13 -9.60 -13.14
CA ALA A 121 19.82 -9.23 -12.61
C ALA A 121 19.78 -7.74 -12.25
N LEU A 122 18.58 -7.27 -11.88
CA LEU A 122 18.36 -6.00 -11.20
C LEU A 122 17.65 -6.28 -9.87
N PHE A 123 18.10 -5.64 -8.79
CA PHE A 123 17.35 -5.56 -7.55
C PHE A 123 16.71 -4.18 -7.45
N SER A 124 15.46 -4.13 -7.06
CA SER A 124 14.77 -2.87 -6.82
C SER A 124 14.03 -2.91 -5.51
N CYS A 125 14.00 -1.79 -4.82
CA CYS A 125 13.25 -1.59 -3.60
C CYS A 125 12.64 -0.20 -3.57
N THR A 126 11.63 -0.03 -2.74
CA THR A 126 11.02 1.27 -2.47
C THR A 126 10.60 1.35 -1.02
N SER A 127 10.60 2.55 -0.47
CA SER A 127 9.99 2.84 0.82
C SER A 127 9.39 4.23 0.84
N HIS A 128 8.40 4.40 1.71
CA HIS A 128 7.81 5.70 1.99
C HIS A 128 8.76 6.54 2.84
N LEU A 129 9.09 7.75 2.36
CA LEU A 129 9.86 8.74 3.10
C LEU A 129 8.90 9.68 3.84
N MET A 130 9.14 9.85 5.15
CA MET A 130 8.26 10.65 6.02
C MET A 130 8.16 12.11 5.60
N ASP A 131 9.26 12.68 5.11
CA ASP A 131 9.32 14.07 4.71
C ASP A 131 10.22 14.25 3.48
N ILE A 132 9.65 14.84 2.47
CA ILE A 132 10.32 15.21 1.22
C ILE A 132 10.22 16.71 0.94
N GLY A 133 9.89 17.50 1.96
CA GLY A 133 9.68 18.94 1.84
C GLY A 133 8.27 19.32 1.41
N GLY A 134 8.17 20.35 0.57
CA GLY A 134 6.88 20.84 0.08
C GLY A 134 5.90 21.26 1.19
N ILE A 135 4.62 21.14 0.90
CA ILE A 135 3.54 21.44 1.86
C ILE A 135 3.36 20.35 2.93
N GLY A 136 4.08 19.21 2.81
CA GLY A 136 3.96 18.05 3.68
C GLY A 136 3.04 16.96 3.11
N PHE A 137 3.00 15.78 3.77
CA PHE A 137 2.25 14.63 3.31
C PHE A 137 0.74 14.79 3.58
N GLY A 138 0.04 15.42 2.65
CA GLY A 138 -1.41 15.67 2.71
C GLY A 138 -1.99 15.99 1.34
N PRO A 139 -3.33 16.03 1.22
CA PRO A 139 -4.00 16.16 -0.07
C PRO A 139 -4.13 17.60 -0.59
N ASP A 140 -3.61 18.61 0.11
CA ASP A 140 -3.90 20.03 -0.17
C ASP A 140 -3.15 20.61 -1.38
N GLY A 141 -2.19 19.89 -1.95
CA GLY A 141 -1.49 20.29 -3.16
C GLY A 141 -2.43 20.41 -4.37
N THR A 142 -2.18 21.39 -5.24
CA THR A 142 -2.92 21.61 -6.48
C THR A 142 -2.13 21.24 -7.73
N ASP A 143 -0.86 20.89 -7.55
CA ASP A 143 0.00 20.27 -8.53
C ASP A 143 1.12 19.48 -7.82
N VAL A 144 1.79 18.58 -8.54
CA VAL A 144 2.83 17.72 -7.98
C VAL A 144 4.05 18.50 -7.45
N PHE A 145 4.32 19.71 -7.96
CA PHE A 145 5.49 20.49 -7.56
C PHE A 145 5.34 21.11 -6.17
N MET A 146 4.10 21.24 -5.67
CA MET A 146 3.85 21.66 -4.29
C MET A 146 4.10 20.53 -3.27
N GLU A 147 4.13 19.27 -3.72
CA GLU A 147 4.15 18.10 -2.83
C GLU A 147 5.53 17.79 -2.26
N GLY A 148 6.61 18.28 -2.88
CA GLY A 148 7.97 18.12 -2.36
C GLY A 148 9.06 18.02 -3.40
N LEU A 149 10.21 17.52 -2.97
CA LEU A 149 11.38 17.31 -3.82
C LEU A 149 11.08 16.26 -4.89
N TYR A 150 11.23 16.66 -6.15
CA TYR A 150 11.04 15.80 -7.30
C TYR A 150 12.40 15.33 -7.84
N ILE A 151 12.66 14.03 -7.79
CA ILE A 151 13.90 13.40 -8.26
C ILE A 151 13.57 12.64 -9.56
N PRO A 152 14.02 13.12 -10.72
CA PRO A 152 13.91 12.35 -11.97
C PRO A 152 14.80 11.11 -11.92
N MET A 153 14.83 10.30 -12.97
CA MET A 153 15.74 9.17 -13.04
C MET A 153 17.20 9.63 -13.03
N LEU A 154 17.91 9.33 -11.94
CA LEU A 154 19.30 9.73 -11.69
C LEU A 154 20.13 8.55 -11.16
N LYS A 155 21.46 8.68 -11.22
CA LYS A 155 22.36 7.85 -10.42
C LYS A 155 22.41 8.39 -8.99
N LEU A 156 22.08 7.55 -8.03
CA LEU A 156 22.31 7.76 -6.61
C LEU A 156 23.77 7.44 -6.26
N ILE A 157 24.29 6.35 -6.82
CA ILE A 157 25.67 5.90 -6.66
C ILE A 157 26.22 5.60 -8.05
N ASP A 158 27.40 6.12 -8.36
CA ASP A 158 28.14 5.87 -9.60
C ASP A 158 29.41 5.09 -9.28
N GLN A 159 29.43 3.79 -9.59
CA GLN A 159 30.56 2.90 -9.35
C GLN A 159 31.11 2.97 -7.92
N GLY A 160 30.19 2.95 -6.94
CA GLY A 160 30.53 3.02 -5.51
C GLY A 160 30.69 4.45 -4.95
N VAL A 161 30.62 5.49 -5.79
CA VAL A 161 30.72 6.89 -5.36
C VAL A 161 29.34 7.52 -5.25
N VAL A 162 28.97 7.96 -4.05
CA VAL A 162 27.67 8.59 -3.78
C VAL A 162 27.55 9.93 -4.51
N ASN A 163 26.38 10.22 -5.06
CA ASN A 163 26.05 11.51 -5.65
C ASN A 163 25.78 12.55 -4.56
N GLU A 164 26.85 13.18 -4.03
CA GLU A 164 26.77 14.16 -2.95
C GLU A 164 25.94 15.40 -3.31
N THR A 165 25.85 15.77 -4.59
CA THR A 165 24.98 16.88 -5.01
C THR A 165 23.52 16.53 -4.76
N LEU A 166 23.09 15.31 -5.13
CA LEU A 166 21.72 14.84 -4.87
C LEU A 166 21.46 14.74 -3.36
N MET A 167 22.39 14.17 -2.59
CA MET A 167 22.25 14.04 -1.13
C MET A 167 22.18 15.42 -0.44
N ALA A 168 22.96 16.41 -0.89
CA ALA A 168 22.86 17.77 -0.40
C ALA A 168 21.49 18.40 -0.71
N MET A 169 20.94 18.15 -1.90
CA MET A 169 19.59 18.61 -2.26
C MET A 169 18.52 17.95 -1.37
N ILE A 170 18.63 16.64 -1.12
CA ILE A 170 17.71 15.92 -0.21
C ILE A 170 17.75 16.54 1.18
N ARG A 171 18.95 16.69 1.78
CA ARG A 171 19.12 17.30 3.10
C ARG A 171 18.55 18.72 3.19
N ALA A 172 18.76 19.53 2.16
CA ALA A 172 18.34 20.93 2.14
C ALA A 172 16.83 21.13 1.99
N ASN A 173 16.13 20.17 1.39
CA ASN A 173 14.70 20.28 1.09
C ASN A 173 13.79 19.55 2.08
N THR A 174 14.33 18.77 3.02
CA THR A 174 13.54 17.97 3.97
C THR A 174 13.65 18.51 5.39
N ARG A 175 12.58 18.34 6.20
CA ARG A 175 12.54 18.75 7.62
C ARG A 175 13.20 17.73 8.54
N LEU A 176 13.30 16.47 8.06
CA LEU A 176 13.88 15.33 8.75
C LEU A 176 15.10 14.80 7.97
N PRO A 177 16.16 15.60 7.78
CA PRO A 177 17.26 15.25 6.87
C PRO A 177 18.01 13.99 7.26
N VAL A 178 18.14 13.69 8.55
CA VAL A 178 18.82 12.49 9.05
C VAL A 178 18.05 11.23 8.68
N ASP A 179 16.74 11.23 8.90
CA ASP A 179 15.88 10.07 8.61
C ASP A 179 15.80 9.85 7.09
N THR A 180 15.57 10.93 6.32
CA THR A 180 15.46 10.85 4.86
C THR A 180 16.76 10.38 4.19
N GLU A 181 17.91 10.88 4.65
CA GLU A 181 19.22 10.44 4.18
C GLU A 181 19.49 8.98 4.57
N GLY A 182 19.23 8.62 5.83
CA GLY A 182 19.42 7.26 6.33
C GLY A 182 18.57 6.24 5.60
N ASP A 183 17.28 6.53 5.37
CA ASP A 183 16.38 5.67 4.61
C ASP A 183 16.83 5.55 3.14
N THR A 184 17.33 6.62 2.52
CA THR A 184 17.87 6.60 1.16
C THR A 184 19.07 5.65 1.04
N TYR A 185 19.99 5.67 2.00
CA TYR A 185 21.12 4.72 2.03
C TYR A 185 20.65 3.29 2.32
N SER A 186 19.65 3.11 3.16
CA SER A 186 19.11 1.79 3.48
C SER A 186 18.50 1.09 2.26
N LEU A 187 17.89 1.87 1.34
CA LEU A 187 17.39 1.37 0.05
C LEU A 187 18.54 0.82 -0.82
N ALA A 188 19.67 1.51 -0.93
CA ALA A 188 20.81 1.00 -1.69
C ALA A 188 21.44 -0.23 -1.00
N ALA A 189 21.63 -0.18 0.32
CA ALA A 189 22.27 -1.25 1.09
C ALA A 189 21.48 -2.58 1.04
N CYS A 190 20.14 -2.52 1.08
CA CYS A 190 19.35 -3.74 0.99
C CYS A 190 19.44 -4.41 -0.39
N ASN A 191 19.54 -3.62 -1.46
CA ASN A 191 19.76 -4.15 -2.81
C ASN A 191 21.13 -4.84 -2.94
N ASP A 192 22.17 -4.28 -2.33
CA ASP A 192 23.52 -4.89 -2.32
C ASP A 192 23.50 -6.26 -1.65
N VAL A 193 22.79 -6.43 -0.54
CA VAL A 193 22.61 -7.73 0.12
C VAL A 193 21.86 -8.68 -0.80
N GLY A 194 20.79 -8.24 -1.46
CA GLY A 194 20.08 -9.03 -2.45
C GLY A 194 21.00 -9.53 -3.58
N CYS A 195 21.83 -8.62 -4.12
CA CYS A 195 22.82 -8.97 -5.15
C CYS A 195 23.82 -10.04 -4.67
N GLN A 196 24.36 -9.90 -3.45
CA GLN A 196 25.29 -10.88 -2.87
C GLN A 196 24.65 -12.26 -2.74
N ARG A 197 23.44 -12.34 -2.19
CA ARG A 197 22.71 -13.59 -2.01
C ARG A 197 22.35 -14.26 -3.34
N LEU A 198 22.01 -13.46 -4.35
CA LEU A 198 21.77 -13.99 -5.69
C LEU A 198 23.03 -14.60 -6.30
N VAL A 199 24.19 -13.93 -6.20
CA VAL A 199 25.46 -14.44 -6.72
C VAL A 199 25.89 -15.71 -6.01
N GLU A 200 25.69 -15.80 -4.68
CA GLU A 200 25.90 -17.03 -3.90
C GLU A 200 25.02 -18.17 -4.42
N MET A 201 23.72 -17.94 -4.62
CA MET A 201 22.80 -18.93 -5.20
C MET A 201 23.24 -19.37 -6.61
N MET A 202 23.54 -18.42 -7.49
CA MET A 202 24.01 -18.73 -8.85
C MET A 202 25.29 -19.56 -8.84
N THR A 203 26.17 -19.32 -7.89
CA THR A 203 27.43 -20.07 -7.73
C THR A 203 27.18 -21.50 -7.22
N GLU A 204 26.30 -21.66 -6.25
CA GLU A 204 25.88 -22.96 -5.70
C GLU A 204 25.29 -23.87 -6.79
N PHE A 205 24.44 -23.32 -7.65
CA PHE A 205 23.81 -24.08 -8.74
C PHE A 205 24.64 -24.10 -10.05
N GLY A 206 25.77 -23.41 -10.08
CA GLY A 206 26.66 -23.39 -11.27
C GLY A 206 26.09 -22.74 -12.50
N ILE A 207 25.13 -21.78 -12.31
CA ILE A 207 24.49 -21.04 -13.40
C ILE A 207 25.17 -19.69 -13.66
N ALA A 208 25.25 -19.30 -14.94
CA ALA A 208 25.83 -18.01 -15.36
C ALA A 208 24.79 -16.95 -15.70
N SER A 209 23.52 -17.33 -15.95
CA SER A 209 22.41 -16.46 -16.32
C SER A 209 21.14 -16.89 -15.59
N LEU A 210 20.20 -15.96 -15.41
CA LEU A 210 18.85 -16.23 -14.90
C LEU A 210 17.81 -16.46 -16.01
N ASP A 211 18.19 -16.47 -17.30
CA ASP A 211 17.22 -16.52 -18.40
C ASP A 211 16.33 -17.76 -18.32
N GLU A 212 16.90 -18.96 -18.17
CA GLU A 212 16.13 -20.22 -18.07
C GLU A 212 15.22 -20.23 -16.85
N LEU A 213 15.71 -19.78 -15.70
CA LEU A 213 14.92 -19.67 -14.47
C LEU A 213 13.80 -18.63 -14.62
N GLY A 214 14.10 -17.48 -15.21
CA GLY A 214 13.14 -16.40 -15.43
C GLY A 214 12.00 -16.80 -16.37
N ASP A 215 12.32 -17.48 -17.47
CA ASP A 215 11.32 -18.01 -18.40
C ASP A 215 10.46 -19.08 -17.70
N TYR A 216 11.08 -20.02 -16.96
CA TYR A 216 10.37 -21.03 -16.17
C TYR A 216 9.38 -20.41 -15.17
N ILE A 217 9.82 -19.42 -14.37
CA ILE A 217 8.98 -18.73 -13.37
C ILE A 217 7.79 -18.05 -14.07
N CYS A 218 8.06 -17.28 -15.11
CA CYS A 218 7.02 -16.51 -15.79
C CYS A 218 6.00 -17.41 -16.49
N ASP A 219 6.46 -18.44 -17.21
CA ASP A 219 5.58 -19.33 -17.97
C ASP A 219 4.69 -20.14 -17.01
N ARG A 220 5.28 -20.76 -15.97
CA ARG A 220 4.53 -21.53 -14.98
C ARG A 220 3.50 -20.70 -14.23
N SER A 221 3.88 -19.49 -13.83
CA SER A 221 2.96 -18.61 -13.12
C SER A 221 1.81 -18.15 -14.02
N ARG A 222 2.12 -17.81 -15.27
CA ARG A 222 1.10 -17.43 -16.26
C ARG A 222 0.13 -18.57 -16.55
N GLU A 223 0.63 -19.77 -16.80
CA GLU A 223 -0.19 -20.97 -17.02
C GLU A 223 -1.11 -21.24 -15.82
N ALA A 224 -0.58 -21.13 -14.59
CA ALA A 224 -1.36 -21.35 -13.37
C ALA A 224 -2.48 -20.32 -13.20
N VAL A 225 -2.22 -19.03 -13.44
CA VAL A 225 -3.25 -17.99 -13.36
C VAL A 225 -4.32 -18.17 -14.44
N LEU A 226 -3.93 -18.47 -15.68
CA LEU A 226 -4.90 -18.76 -16.75
C LEU A 226 -5.76 -19.98 -16.43
N ALA A 227 -5.20 -21.03 -15.80
CA ALA A 227 -5.95 -22.19 -15.37
C ALA A 227 -6.99 -21.86 -14.28
N GLU A 228 -6.71 -20.92 -13.37
CA GLU A 228 -7.69 -20.42 -12.40
C GLU A 228 -8.77 -19.55 -13.08
N ILE A 229 -8.39 -18.69 -14.01
CA ILE A 229 -9.31 -17.84 -14.77
C ILE A 229 -10.26 -18.70 -15.64
N ALA A 230 -9.77 -19.79 -16.23
CA ALA A 230 -10.56 -20.70 -17.05
C ALA A 230 -11.72 -21.37 -16.28
N LYS A 231 -11.66 -21.41 -14.95
CA LYS A 231 -12.77 -21.92 -14.09
C LYS A 231 -13.90 -20.92 -13.92
N LEU A 232 -13.69 -19.66 -14.27
CA LEU A 232 -14.65 -18.58 -14.14
C LEU A 232 -15.52 -18.46 -15.40
N PRO A 233 -16.79 -18.04 -15.27
CA PRO A 233 -17.64 -17.76 -16.42
C PRO A 233 -17.06 -16.59 -17.23
N LYS A 234 -17.13 -16.69 -18.57
CA LYS A 234 -16.74 -15.60 -19.46
C LYS A 234 -17.83 -14.56 -19.58
N GLY A 235 -17.46 -13.30 -19.66
CA GLY A 235 -18.41 -12.18 -19.75
C GLY A 235 -17.85 -10.89 -19.16
N THR A 236 -18.75 -9.92 -19.01
CA THR A 236 -18.42 -8.61 -18.42
C THR A 236 -19.36 -8.27 -17.28
N TRP A 237 -18.80 -7.97 -16.12
CA TRP A 237 -19.51 -7.56 -14.91
C TRP A 237 -19.14 -6.15 -14.52
N ARG A 238 -20.11 -5.39 -14.05
CA ARG A 238 -19.93 -3.96 -13.72
C ARG A 238 -20.21 -3.70 -12.26
N ASN A 239 -19.48 -2.77 -11.69
CA ASN A 239 -19.71 -2.25 -10.36
C ASN A 239 -19.37 -0.77 -10.30
N GLU A 240 -20.01 -0.08 -9.38
CA GLU A 240 -19.63 1.29 -9.02
C GLU A 240 -19.54 1.45 -7.50
N MET A 241 -18.65 2.34 -7.08
CA MET A 241 -18.46 2.73 -5.69
C MET A 241 -18.36 4.25 -5.61
N VAL A 242 -19.07 4.83 -4.65
CA VAL A 242 -18.92 6.25 -4.32
C VAL A 242 -18.10 6.35 -3.05
N VAL A 243 -17.12 7.26 -3.06
CA VAL A 243 -16.24 7.58 -1.92
C VAL A 243 -16.27 9.10 -1.67
N ASP A 244 -15.78 9.52 -0.50
CA ASP A 244 -15.98 10.91 -0.04
C ASP A 244 -15.31 11.96 -0.95
N GLY A 245 -14.14 11.62 -1.52
CA GLY A 245 -13.37 12.59 -2.30
C GLY A 245 -12.74 13.70 -1.45
N TYR A 246 -12.43 14.85 -2.06
CA TYR A 246 -11.93 16.04 -1.35
C TYR A 246 -13.01 17.11 -1.21
N ASP A 247 -13.46 17.73 -2.32
CA ASP A 247 -14.51 18.75 -2.35
C ASP A 247 -15.89 18.17 -2.69
N ALA A 248 -15.90 17.06 -3.41
CA ALA A 248 -17.11 16.39 -3.87
C ALA A 248 -16.90 14.89 -3.90
N PRO A 249 -17.98 14.09 -3.79
CA PRO A 249 -17.90 12.65 -3.92
C PRO A 249 -17.28 12.21 -5.24
N VAL A 250 -16.48 11.15 -5.17
CA VAL A 250 -15.84 10.51 -6.32
C VAL A 250 -16.54 9.18 -6.62
N THR A 251 -16.97 9.01 -7.85
CA THR A 251 -17.53 7.74 -8.33
C THR A 251 -16.46 6.95 -9.07
N LEU A 252 -16.18 5.74 -8.60
CA LEU A 252 -15.29 4.77 -9.22
C LEU A 252 -16.15 3.73 -9.95
N LYS A 253 -15.98 3.58 -11.25
CA LYS A 253 -16.70 2.60 -12.07
C LYS A 253 -15.74 1.58 -12.63
N ALA A 254 -16.13 0.32 -12.62
CA ALA A 254 -15.35 -0.77 -13.21
C ALA A 254 -16.22 -1.67 -14.08
N ALA A 255 -15.69 -2.04 -15.24
CA ALA A 255 -16.17 -3.11 -16.08
C ALA A 255 -15.10 -4.20 -16.14
N LEU A 256 -15.33 -5.31 -15.45
CA LEU A 256 -14.44 -6.45 -15.39
C LEU A 256 -14.84 -7.47 -16.45
N THR A 257 -13.97 -7.74 -17.41
CA THR A 257 -14.18 -8.70 -18.51
C THR A 257 -13.28 -9.91 -18.33
N ILE A 258 -13.87 -11.11 -18.32
CA ILE A 258 -13.15 -12.39 -18.31
C ILE A 258 -13.22 -13.03 -19.68
N SER A 259 -12.07 -13.38 -20.24
CA SER A 259 -11.89 -14.04 -21.55
C SER A 259 -10.95 -15.24 -21.43
N ASP A 260 -10.61 -15.87 -22.56
CA ASP A 260 -9.59 -16.92 -22.62
C ASP A 260 -8.17 -16.36 -22.38
N ASP A 261 -7.95 -15.09 -22.69
CA ASP A 261 -6.63 -14.44 -22.60
C ASP A 261 -6.33 -13.90 -21.20
N GLY A 262 -7.37 -13.79 -20.33
CA GLY A 262 -7.20 -13.24 -18.99
C GLY A 262 -8.40 -12.42 -18.47
N ILE A 263 -8.10 -11.53 -17.54
CA ILE A 263 -9.06 -10.57 -16.98
C ILE A 263 -8.62 -9.16 -17.34
N HIS A 264 -9.54 -8.39 -17.90
CA HIS A 264 -9.37 -6.96 -18.15
C HIS A 264 -10.34 -6.16 -17.29
N VAL A 265 -9.84 -5.11 -16.62
CA VAL A 265 -10.67 -4.15 -15.88
C VAL A 265 -10.56 -2.78 -16.54
N ASP A 266 -11.70 -2.30 -17.04
CA ASP A 266 -11.82 -0.95 -17.60
C ASP A 266 -12.55 -0.04 -16.62
N PHE A 267 -11.93 1.10 -16.32
CA PHE A 267 -12.47 2.13 -15.42
C PHE A 267 -13.13 3.30 -16.15
N ASP A 268 -13.59 3.09 -17.37
CA ASP A 268 -14.34 4.13 -18.12
C ASP A 268 -15.58 4.60 -17.34
N GLY A 269 -15.85 5.90 -17.41
CA GLY A 269 -16.93 6.55 -16.67
C GLY A 269 -16.64 6.85 -15.19
N THR A 270 -15.43 6.58 -14.70
CA THR A 270 -14.94 7.06 -13.40
C THR A 270 -14.83 8.60 -13.40
N SER A 271 -15.03 9.21 -12.24
CA SER A 271 -14.93 10.66 -12.05
C SER A 271 -13.63 11.25 -12.61
N PRO A 272 -13.66 12.50 -13.12
CA PRO A 272 -12.46 13.19 -13.58
C PRO A 272 -11.45 13.41 -12.45
N ALA A 273 -10.21 13.77 -12.82
CA ALA A 273 -9.17 14.12 -11.87
C ALA A 273 -9.61 15.26 -10.94
N SER A 274 -9.24 15.13 -9.66
CA SER A 274 -9.43 16.14 -8.63
C SER A 274 -8.43 17.30 -8.81
N LYS A 275 -8.80 18.48 -8.32
CA LYS A 275 -7.88 19.60 -8.20
C LYS A 275 -6.85 19.39 -7.08
N PHE A 276 -7.10 18.45 -6.18
CA PHE A 276 -6.33 18.19 -4.96
C PHE A 276 -5.63 16.84 -5.02
N GLY A 277 -4.67 16.61 -4.12
CA GLY A 277 -3.72 15.52 -4.12
C GLY A 277 -4.25 14.13 -3.82
N ILE A 278 -5.46 13.79 -4.30
CA ILE A 278 -6.07 12.46 -4.18
C ILE A 278 -6.08 11.69 -5.51
N ASN A 279 -5.44 12.22 -6.54
CA ASN A 279 -5.38 11.58 -7.86
C ASN A 279 -4.44 10.37 -7.86
N VAL A 280 -4.66 9.48 -8.81
CA VAL A 280 -3.95 8.21 -8.90
C VAL A 280 -3.31 8.07 -10.29
N PRO A 281 -1.98 7.91 -10.40
CA PRO A 281 -1.32 7.49 -11.63
C PRO A 281 -1.74 6.08 -12.03
N LEU A 282 -1.76 5.78 -13.33
CA LEU A 282 -2.25 4.49 -13.86
C LEU A 282 -1.45 3.29 -13.32
N SER A 283 -0.15 3.45 -13.04
CA SER A 283 0.70 2.41 -12.44
C SER A 283 0.16 1.95 -11.09
N TYR A 284 -0.23 2.89 -10.23
CA TYR A 284 -0.79 2.59 -8.91
C TYR A 284 -2.24 2.05 -8.99
N THR A 285 -3.05 2.57 -9.92
CA THR A 285 -4.36 2.02 -10.24
C THR A 285 -4.25 0.55 -10.66
N THR A 286 -3.32 0.24 -11.56
CA THR A 286 -3.04 -1.14 -11.98
C THR A 286 -2.61 -1.99 -10.80
N ALA A 287 -1.69 -1.50 -9.97
CA ALA A 287 -1.13 -2.23 -8.83
C ALA A 287 -2.21 -2.74 -7.87
N TYR A 288 -3.11 -1.86 -7.41
CA TYR A 288 -4.17 -2.26 -6.48
C TYR A 288 -5.30 -3.05 -7.14
N THR A 289 -5.60 -2.79 -8.40
CA THR A 289 -6.59 -3.59 -9.15
C THR A 289 -6.13 -5.04 -9.29
N VAL A 290 -4.90 -5.26 -9.77
CA VAL A 290 -4.38 -6.62 -9.96
C VAL A 290 -4.13 -7.32 -8.62
N PHE A 291 -3.79 -6.58 -7.56
CA PHE A 291 -3.72 -7.13 -6.20
C PHE A 291 -5.08 -7.67 -5.75
N GLY A 292 -6.16 -6.89 -5.91
CA GLY A 292 -7.52 -7.34 -5.58
C GLY A 292 -7.92 -8.60 -6.36
N LEU A 293 -7.63 -8.63 -7.66
CA LEU A 293 -7.87 -9.83 -8.49
C LEU A 293 -7.06 -11.02 -8.00
N GLY A 294 -5.78 -10.82 -7.71
CA GLY A 294 -4.88 -11.86 -7.20
C GLY A 294 -5.36 -12.49 -5.90
N CYS A 295 -5.86 -11.68 -4.95
CA CYS A 295 -6.38 -12.17 -3.66
C CYS A 295 -7.54 -13.18 -3.83
N VAL A 296 -8.36 -13.04 -4.85
CA VAL A 296 -9.58 -13.85 -5.05
C VAL A 296 -9.38 -14.93 -6.11
N VAL A 297 -8.72 -14.59 -7.23
CA VAL A 297 -8.61 -15.51 -8.38
C VAL A 297 -7.36 -16.39 -8.29
N ALA A 298 -6.23 -15.84 -7.81
CA ALA A 298 -4.91 -16.47 -7.92
C ALA A 298 -4.12 -16.46 -6.61
N SER A 299 -4.78 -16.52 -5.46
CA SER A 299 -4.18 -16.34 -4.12
C SER A 299 -3.06 -17.32 -3.75
N ALA A 300 -3.01 -18.49 -4.38
CA ALA A 300 -1.97 -19.50 -4.16
C ALA A 300 -0.74 -19.36 -5.10
N ILE A 301 -0.79 -18.43 -6.06
CA ILE A 301 0.25 -18.27 -7.06
C ILE A 301 1.18 -17.10 -6.66
N PRO A 302 2.50 -17.32 -6.56
CA PRO A 302 3.43 -16.25 -6.23
C PRO A 302 3.37 -15.10 -7.22
N ASN A 303 3.44 -13.86 -6.71
CA ASN A 303 3.39 -12.66 -7.53
C ASN A 303 4.71 -12.45 -8.29
N ASN A 304 4.64 -12.38 -9.61
CA ASN A 304 5.75 -12.13 -10.53
C ASN A 304 5.21 -11.65 -11.88
N ALA A 305 6.10 -11.35 -12.83
CA ALA A 305 5.69 -10.86 -14.15
C ALA A 305 4.78 -11.83 -14.90
N GLY A 306 4.96 -13.14 -14.73
CA GLY A 306 4.13 -14.18 -15.34
C GLY A 306 2.72 -14.19 -14.76
N SER A 307 2.59 -14.20 -13.43
CA SER A 307 1.27 -14.21 -12.75
C SER A 307 0.47 -12.93 -13.00
N LEU A 308 1.13 -11.79 -13.19
CA LEU A 308 0.49 -10.51 -13.47
C LEU A 308 0.07 -10.36 -14.94
N SER A 309 0.74 -11.03 -15.87
CA SER A 309 0.55 -10.84 -17.31
C SER A 309 -0.87 -11.09 -17.84
N PRO A 310 -1.70 -12.01 -17.28
CA PRO A 310 -3.09 -12.18 -17.71
C PRO A 310 -4.06 -11.14 -17.12
N LEU A 311 -3.59 -10.22 -16.27
CA LEU A 311 -4.40 -9.23 -15.59
C LEU A 311 -4.07 -7.83 -16.14
N THR A 312 -5.02 -7.22 -16.84
CA THR A 312 -4.81 -5.92 -17.48
C THR A 312 -5.80 -4.88 -17.00
N VAL A 313 -5.38 -3.62 -17.04
CA VAL A 313 -6.17 -2.48 -16.53
C VAL A 313 -6.12 -1.34 -17.52
N SER A 314 -7.25 -0.65 -17.71
CA SER A 314 -7.35 0.60 -18.44
C SER A 314 -8.17 1.63 -17.66
N ALA A 315 -7.82 2.91 -17.84
CA ALA A 315 -8.62 4.04 -17.40
C ALA A 315 -8.42 5.21 -18.37
N PRO A 316 -9.45 6.00 -18.68
CA PRO A 316 -9.32 7.17 -19.56
C PRO A 316 -8.32 8.18 -18.99
N SER A 317 -7.48 8.76 -19.85
CA SER A 317 -6.59 9.85 -19.43
C SER A 317 -7.40 11.05 -18.94
N GLY A 318 -7.01 11.60 -17.79
CA GLY A 318 -7.75 12.68 -17.12
C GLY A 318 -8.84 12.21 -16.16
N ALA A 319 -9.11 10.91 -16.06
CA ALA A 319 -9.87 10.36 -14.93
C ALA A 319 -9.00 10.37 -13.66
N ILE A 320 -9.64 10.38 -12.48
CA ILE A 320 -8.94 10.36 -11.19
C ILE A 320 -8.01 9.14 -11.04
N LEU A 321 -8.31 8.03 -11.73
CA LEU A 321 -7.55 6.79 -11.76
C LEU A 321 -6.46 6.74 -12.86
N ASN A 322 -6.33 7.79 -13.65
CA ASN A 322 -5.28 7.96 -14.66
C ASN A 322 -5.01 9.45 -14.86
N ALA A 323 -4.64 10.11 -13.76
CA ALA A 323 -4.37 11.53 -13.76
C ALA A 323 -3.01 11.82 -14.41
N PRO A 324 -2.95 12.67 -15.45
CA PRO A 324 -1.71 13.02 -16.11
C PRO A 324 -0.89 14.01 -15.29
N LYS A 325 0.42 14.03 -15.50
CA LYS A 325 1.31 15.06 -14.96
C LYS A 325 0.87 16.45 -15.50
N PRO A 326 0.83 17.50 -14.65
CA PRO A 326 1.37 17.59 -13.29
C PRO A 326 0.30 17.45 -12.16
N ALA A 327 -0.71 16.60 -12.32
CA ALA A 327 -1.75 16.43 -11.30
C ALA A 327 -1.16 16.16 -9.91
N PRO A 328 -1.74 16.70 -8.81
CA PRO A 328 -1.30 16.41 -7.46
C PRO A 328 -1.72 14.99 -7.04
N VAL A 329 -0.82 14.24 -6.41
CA VAL A 329 -0.97 12.79 -6.16
C VAL A 329 -0.52 12.35 -4.76
N ALA A 330 -0.15 13.27 -3.86
CA ALA A 330 0.44 12.94 -2.56
C ALA A 330 -0.38 11.91 -1.77
N SER A 331 -1.70 12.05 -1.74
CA SER A 331 -2.62 11.14 -1.04
C SER A 331 -3.32 10.14 -1.97
N ARG A 332 -2.64 9.65 -3.02
CA ARG A 332 -3.19 8.69 -3.99
C ARG A 332 -3.81 7.44 -3.35
N HIS A 333 -3.31 7.06 -2.16
CA HIS A 333 -3.76 5.87 -1.44
C HIS A 333 -5.23 5.95 -1.04
N VAL A 334 -5.77 7.13 -0.80
CA VAL A 334 -7.17 7.33 -0.40
C VAL A 334 -8.15 6.77 -1.43
N ILE A 335 -7.83 6.93 -2.71
CA ILE A 335 -8.63 6.41 -3.82
C ILE A 335 -8.11 5.04 -4.28
N GLY A 336 -6.79 4.90 -4.46
CA GLY A 336 -6.21 3.68 -5.05
C GLY A 336 -6.46 2.42 -4.19
N GLN A 337 -6.45 2.55 -2.87
CA GLN A 337 -6.72 1.43 -1.96
C GLN A 337 -8.20 0.99 -1.92
N MET A 338 -9.10 1.73 -2.55
CA MET A 338 -10.50 1.30 -2.74
C MET A 338 -10.67 0.29 -3.89
N LEU A 339 -9.71 0.20 -4.81
CA LEU A 339 -9.84 -0.56 -6.05
C LEU A 339 -10.04 -2.07 -5.86
N PRO A 340 -9.45 -2.74 -4.86
CA PRO A 340 -9.81 -4.12 -4.55
C PRO A 340 -11.31 -4.30 -4.28
N ASP A 341 -11.92 -3.43 -3.47
CA ASP A 341 -13.35 -3.50 -3.17
C ASP A 341 -14.22 -3.18 -4.40
N VAL A 342 -13.74 -2.31 -5.30
CA VAL A 342 -14.42 -2.01 -6.57
C VAL A 342 -14.48 -3.25 -7.45
N VAL A 343 -13.36 -3.96 -7.66
CA VAL A 343 -13.36 -5.19 -8.48
C VAL A 343 -14.04 -6.36 -7.77
N PHE A 344 -14.03 -6.40 -6.44
CA PHE A 344 -14.81 -7.36 -5.67
C PHE A 344 -16.31 -7.22 -5.92
N GLY A 345 -16.80 -5.98 -6.10
CA GLY A 345 -18.18 -5.75 -6.51
C GLY A 345 -18.55 -6.34 -7.88
N CYS A 346 -17.59 -6.48 -8.80
CA CYS A 346 -17.77 -7.21 -10.05
C CYS A 346 -17.73 -8.72 -9.81
N LEU A 347 -16.70 -9.23 -9.11
CA LEU A 347 -16.47 -10.66 -8.89
C LEU A 347 -17.56 -11.33 -8.03
N ARG A 348 -18.17 -10.62 -7.08
CA ARG A 348 -19.25 -11.18 -6.25
C ARG A 348 -20.46 -11.67 -7.06
N GLN A 349 -20.64 -11.16 -8.27
CA GLN A 349 -21.75 -11.54 -9.15
C GLN A 349 -21.56 -12.96 -9.73
N ILE A 350 -20.35 -13.52 -9.61
CA ILE A 350 -19.97 -14.82 -10.18
C ILE A 350 -19.37 -15.80 -9.17
N ILE A 351 -18.69 -15.31 -8.14
CA ILE A 351 -18.03 -16.12 -7.10
C ILE A 351 -18.26 -15.49 -5.71
N PRO A 352 -19.51 -15.26 -5.26
CA PRO A 352 -19.82 -14.55 -4.03
C PRO A 352 -19.17 -15.17 -2.79
N GLU A 353 -18.96 -16.49 -2.76
CA GLU A 353 -18.36 -17.22 -1.64
C GLU A 353 -16.86 -16.94 -1.46
N ARG A 354 -16.21 -16.38 -2.48
CA ARG A 354 -14.78 -16.05 -2.43
C ARG A 354 -14.50 -14.56 -2.17
N VAL A 355 -15.54 -13.73 -2.20
CA VAL A 355 -15.39 -12.26 -2.20
C VAL A 355 -15.87 -11.67 -0.86
N PRO A 356 -15.03 -10.93 -0.13
CA PRO A 356 -15.43 -10.25 1.10
C PRO A 356 -16.39 -9.08 0.84
N ALA A 357 -17.10 -8.61 1.88
CA ALA A 357 -17.79 -7.33 1.86
C ALA A 357 -16.80 -6.17 1.82
N GLU A 358 -17.28 -4.94 1.66
CA GLU A 358 -16.40 -3.75 1.66
C GLU A 358 -15.77 -3.53 3.03
N GLY A 359 -14.51 -3.15 3.03
CA GLY A 359 -13.77 -2.74 4.21
C GLY A 359 -13.58 -1.22 4.30
N THR A 360 -12.83 -0.80 5.31
CA THR A 360 -12.30 0.57 5.40
C THR A 360 -11.48 0.90 4.16
N SER A 361 -10.72 -0.04 3.68
CA SER A 361 -9.90 -0.08 2.46
C SER A 361 -8.77 0.93 2.45
N CYS A 362 -8.96 2.22 2.71
CA CYS A 362 -7.86 3.18 2.77
C CYS A 362 -7.20 3.23 4.16
N LEU A 363 -5.91 3.54 4.17
CA LEU A 363 -5.18 3.91 5.39
C LEU A 363 -5.79 5.15 6.04
N TRP A 364 -5.87 5.12 7.35
CA TRP A 364 -6.20 6.27 8.19
C TRP A 364 -4.93 6.81 8.84
N ASN A 365 -4.04 7.34 7.98
CA ASN A 365 -2.81 7.97 8.44
C ASN A 365 -3.11 9.31 9.08
N LEU A 366 -2.81 9.41 10.36
CA LEU A 366 -2.79 10.67 11.08
C LEU A 366 -1.42 11.31 10.82
N ASN A 367 -1.33 12.07 9.73
CA ASN A 367 -0.14 12.85 9.41
C ASN A 367 -0.14 14.10 10.27
N VAL A 368 0.80 14.18 11.21
CA VAL A 368 0.90 15.24 12.21
C VAL A 368 2.19 16.00 12.09
N ARG A 369 2.15 17.29 12.40
CA ARG A 369 3.34 18.13 12.55
C ARG A 369 3.13 19.18 13.64
N GLY A 370 4.19 19.64 14.25
CA GLY A 370 4.10 20.63 15.31
C GLY A 370 5.45 21.00 15.87
N GLN A 371 5.48 21.65 17.02
CA GLN A 371 6.71 22.06 17.70
C GLN A 371 7.12 21.05 18.77
N THR A 372 8.42 20.86 18.96
CA THR A 372 8.97 20.02 20.03
C THR A 372 9.14 20.77 21.35
N ARG A 373 9.32 20.02 22.47
CA ARG A 373 9.53 20.58 23.82
C ARG A 373 10.82 21.40 24.00
N SER A 374 11.83 21.23 23.19
CA SER A 374 13.12 21.87 23.41
C SER A 374 13.16 23.30 22.91
N GLY A 375 12.95 24.26 23.81
CA GLY A 375 13.16 25.69 23.59
C GLY A 375 14.62 26.12 23.46
N ALA A 376 15.58 25.22 23.19
CA ALA A 376 16.98 25.50 23.00
C ALA A 376 17.29 25.71 21.51
N GLY A 377 17.06 26.92 21.02
CA GLY A 377 17.84 27.48 19.91
C GLY A 377 17.50 27.04 18.49
N GLY A 378 16.35 26.43 18.21
CA GLY A 378 15.93 26.13 16.83
C GLY A 378 14.45 25.76 16.75
N ASN A 379 13.75 26.24 15.73
CA ASN A 379 12.39 25.82 15.37
C ASN A 379 12.42 24.37 14.83
N TYR A 380 12.78 23.39 15.64
CA TYR A 380 12.67 21.99 15.25
C TYR A 380 11.24 21.53 15.53
N GLY A 381 10.47 21.45 14.44
CA GLY A 381 9.19 20.78 14.46
C GLY A 381 9.35 19.27 14.47
N PHE A 382 8.32 18.55 14.85
CA PHE A 382 8.17 17.15 14.53
C PHE A 382 7.25 16.98 13.32
N SER A 383 7.46 15.92 12.56
CA SER A 383 6.57 15.46 11.50
C SER A 383 6.51 13.95 11.57
N MET A 384 5.29 13.39 11.62
CA MET A 384 5.11 11.96 11.75
C MET A 384 3.79 11.51 11.10
N ALA A 385 3.80 10.35 10.44
CA ALA A 385 2.59 9.62 10.10
C ALA A 385 2.31 8.55 11.18
N VAL A 386 1.24 8.74 11.92
CA VAL A 386 0.73 7.71 12.82
C VAL A 386 -0.28 6.88 12.06
N THR A 387 0.18 5.74 11.58
CA THR A 387 -0.64 4.83 10.77
C THR A 387 -1.67 4.13 11.63
N SER A 388 -2.91 4.13 11.17
CA SER A 388 -4.03 3.42 11.78
C SER A 388 -4.86 2.73 10.70
N ASN A 389 -5.49 1.62 11.08
CA ASN A 389 -6.28 0.80 10.19
C ASN A 389 -7.71 0.65 10.72
N GLY A 390 -8.67 0.51 9.82
CA GLY A 390 -10.03 0.16 10.18
C GLY A 390 -10.33 -1.33 10.03
N GLY A 391 -11.61 -1.67 10.03
CA GLY A 391 -12.07 -3.05 9.88
C GLY A 391 -12.10 -3.50 8.43
N THR A 392 -11.77 -4.77 8.14
CA THR A 392 -12.03 -5.39 6.85
C THR A 392 -13.49 -5.82 6.74
N GLY A 393 -14.01 -5.93 5.53
CA GLY A 393 -15.33 -6.52 5.30
C GLY A 393 -15.39 -7.98 5.78
N ALA A 394 -16.59 -8.43 6.12
CA ALA A 394 -16.87 -9.82 6.42
C ALA A 394 -16.51 -10.72 5.23
N ARG A 395 -16.09 -11.94 5.51
CA ARG A 395 -15.90 -13.01 4.52
C ARG A 395 -17.12 -13.90 4.50
N PHE A 396 -17.26 -14.69 3.48
CA PHE A 396 -18.46 -15.54 3.31
C PHE A 396 -18.73 -16.46 4.53
N ASP A 397 -17.68 -17.05 5.08
CA ASP A 397 -17.72 -18.02 6.18
C ASP A 397 -17.04 -17.55 7.48
N LYS A 398 -16.52 -16.33 7.51
CA LYS A 398 -15.75 -15.79 8.64
C LYS A 398 -16.00 -14.30 8.81
N ASP A 399 -15.87 -13.84 10.05
CA ASP A 399 -15.91 -12.41 10.34
C ASP A 399 -14.75 -11.65 9.68
N GLY A 400 -14.95 -10.36 9.47
CA GLY A 400 -13.93 -9.44 9.08
C GLY A 400 -12.87 -9.30 10.17
N LEU A 401 -11.66 -8.90 9.77
CA LEU A 401 -10.55 -8.67 10.69
C LEU A 401 -10.61 -7.24 11.22
N SER A 402 -10.45 -7.10 12.54
CA SER A 402 -10.50 -5.79 13.20
C SER A 402 -9.14 -5.07 13.06
N ALA A 403 -9.16 -3.76 12.83
CA ALA A 403 -7.98 -2.89 12.77
C ALA A 403 -6.82 -3.48 11.95
N THR A 404 -7.12 -3.98 10.75
CA THR A 404 -6.19 -4.77 9.95
C THR A 404 -5.61 -3.97 8.80
N ALA A 405 -4.32 -4.13 8.55
CA ALA A 405 -3.55 -3.50 7.49
C ALA A 405 -3.90 -4.06 6.09
N TYR A 406 -5.15 -3.96 5.71
CA TYR A 406 -5.66 -4.37 4.40
C TYR A 406 -6.37 -3.18 3.73
N PRO A 407 -6.13 -2.94 2.42
CA PRO A 407 -5.25 -3.67 1.49
C PRO A 407 -3.79 -3.19 1.51
N SER A 408 -3.44 -2.23 2.37
CA SER A 408 -2.15 -1.51 2.31
C SER A 408 -0.94 -2.39 2.65
N GLY A 409 -1.07 -3.35 3.54
CA GLY A 409 0.07 -4.05 4.14
C GLY A 409 0.79 -3.24 5.23
N VAL A 410 0.44 -1.94 5.41
CA VAL A 410 1.12 -1.03 6.34
C VAL A 410 0.55 -1.19 7.75
N ARG A 411 1.38 -1.61 8.69
CA ARG A 411 1.00 -1.86 10.08
C ARG A 411 0.72 -0.58 10.86
N GLY A 412 -0.05 -0.69 11.93
CA GLY A 412 -0.31 0.45 12.82
C GLY A 412 0.95 0.87 13.58
N THR A 413 1.19 2.18 13.67
CA THR A 413 2.30 2.74 14.45
C THR A 413 2.11 2.41 15.95
N PRO A 414 3.11 1.82 16.64
CA PRO A 414 3.06 1.67 18.08
C PRO A 414 2.96 3.02 18.79
N VAL A 415 2.14 3.09 19.85
CA VAL A 415 1.94 4.34 20.62
C VAL A 415 3.26 4.79 21.27
N GLU A 416 4.01 3.85 21.81
CA GLU A 416 5.29 4.07 22.47
C GLU A 416 6.31 4.74 21.54
N ILE A 417 6.35 4.31 20.28
CA ILE A 417 7.21 4.93 19.27
C ILE A 417 6.74 6.35 18.95
N ALA A 418 5.43 6.55 18.78
CA ALA A 418 4.88 7.87 18.50
C ALA A 418 5.15 8.86 19.62
N GLU A 419 4.96 8.46 20.89
CA GLU A 419 5.19 9.29 22.09
C GLU A 419 6.68 9.54 22.37
N THR A 420 7.60 8.66 21.94
CA THR A 420 9.04 8.90 22.08
C THR A 420 9.58 9.89 21.06
N GLN A 421 8.99 9.95 19.87
CA GLN A 421 9.47 10.79 18.77
C GLN A 421 8.74 12.13 18.64
N THR A 422 7.58 12.26 19.28
CA THR A 422 6.76 13.47 19.24
C THR A 422 6.33 13.87 20.65
N PRO A 423 5.93 15.12 20.88
CA PRO A 423 5.35 15.53 22.16
C PRO A 423 3.86 15.16 22.28
N LEU A 424 3.35 14.30 21.43
CA LEU A 424 1.96 13.85 21.49
C LEU A 424 1.75 12.84 22.62
N ILE A 425 0.55 12.81 23.20
CA ILE A 425 0.10 11.84 24.20
C ILE A 425 -1.15 11.16 23.67
N PHE A 426 -1.11 9.82 23.62
CA PHE A 426 -2.23 8.99 23.22
C PHE A 426 -3.04 8.54 24.44
N TRP A 427 -4.23 9.11 24.60
CA TRP A 427 -5.14 8.78 25.71
C TRP A 427 -5.93 7.50 25.45
N ARG A 428 -6.16 7.17 24.19
CA ARG A 428 -6.87 5.96 23.75
C ARG A 428 -6.34 5.50 22.40
N LYS A 429 -6.14 4.21 22.23
CA LYS A 429 -5.98 3.50 20.96
C LYS A 429 -6.50 2.08 21.15
N GLU A 430 -7.77 1.88 20.89
CA GLU A 430 -8.49 0.64 21.17
C GLU A 430 -9.47 0.30 20.07
N LEU A 431 -9.97 -0.94 20.04
CA LEU A 431 -11.04 -1.32 19.12
C LEU A 431 -12.32 -0.52 19.41
N ARG A 432 -13.05 -0.18 18.35
CA ARG A 432 -14.33 0.55 18.40
C ARG A 432 -15.47 -0.46 18.44
N PRO A 433 -16.11 -0.74 19.60
CA PRO A 433 -17.26 -1.62 19.67
C PRO A 433 -18.37 -1.18 18.72
N ASP A 434 -19.17 -2.13 18.23
CA ASP A 434 -20.30 -1.92 17.32
C ASP A 434 -19.98 -1.34 15.94
N SER A 435 -18.70 -1.11 15.64
CA SER A 435 -18.33 -0.51 14.35
C SER A 435 -18.35 -1.50 13.18
N GLY A 436 -18.17 -2.81 13.44
CA GLY A 436 -18.29 -3.83 12.40
C GLY A 436 -19.74 -4.02 11.97
N GLY A 437 -20.01 -3.92 10.67
CA GLY A 437 -21.35 -4.09 10.10
C GLY A 437 -21.95 -5.44 10.48
N PRO A 438 -23.17 -5.45 11.08
CA PRO A 438 -23.88 -6.67 11.42
C PRO A 438 -24.16 -7.55 10.21
N GLY A 439 -24.07 -8.87 10.39
CA GLY A 439 -24.34 -9.86 9.36
C GLY A 439 -24.33 -11.26 9.93
N ARG A 440 -24.68 -12.27 9.14
CA ARG A 440 -24.41 -13.68 9.49
C ARG A 440 -22.91 -13.85 9.80
N THR A 441 -22.06 -13.22 8.98
CA THR A 441 -20.67 -12.93 9.31
C THR A 441 -20.51 -11.40 9.48
N ARG A 442 -19.91 -11.00 10.60
CA ARG A 442 -19.78 -9.59 11.01
C ARG A 442 -18.56 -8.96 10.35
N GLY A 443 -18.65 -7.69 9.98
CA GLY A 443 -17.50 -6.88 9.61
C GLY A 443 -16.48 -6.73 10.75
N GLY A 444 -15.22 -6.47 10.42
CA GLY A 444 -14.17 -6.17 11.36
C GLY A 444 -14.38 -4.81 12.02
N LEU A 445 -13.88 -4.64 13.24
CA LEU A 445 -14.00 -3.38 13.97
C LEU A 445 -12.94 -2.37 13.52
N GLY A 446 -13.32 -1.09 13.52
CA GLY A 446 -12.39 0.04 13.49
C GLY A 446 -11.76 0.29 14.86
N GLN A 447 -11.11 1.46 14.98
CA GLN A 447 -10.42 1.90 16.19
C GLN A 447 -10.97 3.24 16.70
N ILE A 448 -10.81 3.46 18.01
CA ILE A 448 -10.95 4.76 18.67
C ILE A 448 -9.54 5.24 19.00
N ILE A 449 -9.19 6.45 18.54
CA ILE A 449 -7.91 7.09 18.82
C ILE A 449 -8.19 8.46 19.41
N GLU A 450 -7.63 8.74 20.58
CA GLU A 450 -7.68 10.03 21.23
C GLU A 450 -6.26 10.50 21.51
N VAL A 451 -5.85 11.61 20.89
CA VAL A 451 -4.48 12.13 20.97
C VAL A 451 -4.48 13.64 21.21
N GLY A 452 -3.60 14.11 22.06
CA GLY A 452 -3.44 15.52 22.39
C GLY A 452 -1.99 15.94 22.47
N SER A 453 -1.76 17.25 22.58
CA SER A 453 -0.42 17.80 22.81
C SER A 453 0.02 17.55 24.25
N GLY A 454 1.23 17.06 24.44
CA GLY A 454 1.89 16.97 25.75
C GLY A 454 2.68 18.23 26.11
N VAL A 455 2.59 19.28 25.29
CA VAL A 455 3.19 20.60 25.49
C VAL A 455 2.14 21.69 25.27
N ASP A 456 2.39 22.89 25.80
CA ASP A 456 1.52 24.03 25.59
C ASP A 456 1.73 24.64 24.18
N ALA A 457 1.49 23.82 23.15
CA ALA A 457 1.55 24.22 21.75
C ALA A 457 0.57 23.39 20.93
N PRO A 458 -0.06 23.99 19.91
CA PRO A 458 -0.94 23.26 19.01
C PRO A 458 -0.13 22.31 18.11
N PHE A 459 -0.81 21.34 17.52
CA PHE A 459 -0.27 20.55 16.42
C PHE A 459 -1.23 20.53 15.23
N ASP A 460 -0.68 20.33 14.06
CA ASP A 460 -1.43 20.28 12.82
C ASP A 460 -1.67 18.85 12.39
N ILE A 461 -2.80 18.61 11.75
CA ILE A 461 -3.11 17.39 11.02
C ILE A 461 -3.25 17.70 9.53
N LEU A 462 -2.69 16.82 8.69
CA LEU A 462 -2.91 16.81 7.25
C LEU A 462 -3.84 15.63 6.95
N ALA A 463 -5.14 15.87 7.14
CA ALA A 463 -6.16 14.84 7.06
C ALA A 463 -6.31 14.31 5.62
N ALA A 464 -6.33 12.99 5.47
CA ALA A 464 -6.57 12.29 4.21
C ALA A 464 -7.45 11.05 4.46
N PHE A 465 -8.55 11.25 5.20
CA PHE A 465 -9.46 10.19 5.61
C PHE A 465 -10.61 10.04 4.61
N ASP A 466 -11.12 8.83 4.48
CA ASP A 466 -12.28 8.51 3.65
C ASP A 466 -13.25 7.58 4.39
N ARG A 467 -14.39 7.22 3.81
CA ARG A 467 -15.42 6.41 4.46
C ARG A 467 -16.11 7.11 5.63
N ILE A 468 -16.18 8.46 5.61
CA ILE A 468 -16.87 9.28 6.61
C ILE A 468 -18.33 9.49 6.20
N ASP A 469 -18.56 9.88 4.94
CA ASP A 469 -19.90 10.11 4.39
C ASP A 469 -20.40 8.90 3.57
N HIS A 470 -19.49 8.05 3.06
CA HIS A 470 -19.78 6.86 2.28
C HIS A 470 -19.19 5.61 2.98
N PRO A 471 -19.82 5.08 4.03
CA PRO A 471 -19.30 3.94 4.80
C PRO A 471 -19.23 2.65 3.96
N PRO A 472 -18.45 1.63 4.39
CA PRO A 472 -18.39 0.32 3.74
C PRO A 472 -19.77 -0.32 3.64
N ARG A 473 -20.13 -0.81 2.43
CA ARG A 473 -21.47 -1.34 2.13
C ARG A 473 -21.57 -2.81 2.46
N GLY A 474 -22.65 -3.19 3.18
CA GLY A 474 -23.00 -4.58 3.46
C GLY A 474 -23.43 -5.34 2.20
N ARG A 475 -23.40 -6.67 2.29
CA ARG A 475 -23.74 -7.57 1.19
C ARG A 475 -24.74 -8.65 1.63
N ASP A 476 -25.60 -9.06 0.70
CA ASP A 476 -26.52 -10.21 0.84
C ASP A 476 -27.37 -10.15 2.12
N GLY A 477 -27.86 -8.96 2.50
CA GLY A 477 -28.63 -8.72 3.71
C GLY A 477 -27.80 -8.27 4.92
N GLY A 478 -26.49 -8.27 4.83
CA GLY A 478 -25.62 -7.69 5.85
C GLY A 478 -25.65 -6.17 5.85
N HIS A 479 -25.37 -5.58 7.01
CA HIS A 479 -25.42 -4.13 7.20
C HIS A 479 -24.06 -3.48 6.85
N ASN A 480 -24.13 -2.17 6.61
CA ASN A 480 -22.93 -1.36 6.42
C ASN A 480 -22.04 -1.38 7.68
N GLY A 481 -20.74 -1.20 7.49
CA GLY A 481 -19.84 -0.84 8.58
C GLY A 481 -20.13 0.57 9.07
N GLU A 482 -19.78 0.85 10.34
CA GLU A 482 -19.91 2.20 10.87
C GLU A 482 -18.96 3.17 10.17
N ALA A 483 -19.48 4.35 9.85
CA ALA A 483 -18.72 5.42 9.23
C ALA A 483 -17.55 5.90 10.10
N GLY A 484 -16.50 6.41 9.47
CA GLY A 484 -15.42 7.10 10.15
C GLY A 484 -15.85 8.44 10.72
N TYR A 485 -15.04 8.96 11.65
CA TYR A 485 -15.26 10.28 12.23
C TYR A 485 -13.94 10.94 12.61
N VAL A 486 -13.86 12.24 12.45
CA VAL A 486 -12.75 13.06 12.95
C VAL A 486 -13.29 14.34 13.58
N GLY A 487 -12.81 14.66 14.78
CA GLY A 487 -13.26 15.83 15.52
C GLY A 487 -12.41 16.10 16.74
N LEU A 488 -12.77 17.11 17.50
CA LEU A 488 -12.18 17.43 18.78
C LEU A 488 -13.03 16.87 19.94
N LYS A 489 -12.39 16.57 21.06
CA LYS A 489 -13.09 16.08 22.25
C LYS A 489 -14.12 17.07 22.78
N SER A 490 -13.92 18.36 22.58
CA SER A 490 -14.90 19.43 22.87
C SER A 490 -16.18 19.33 22.04
N GLY A 491 -16.24 18.45 21.01
CA GLY A 491 -17.41 18.24 20.15
C GLY A 491 -17.33 18.93 18.79
N LYS A 492 -16.30 19.70 18.50
CA LYS A 492 -16.13 20.32 17.18
C LYS A 492 -15.79 19.23 16.13
N LYS A 493 -16.66 19.03 15.14
CA LYS A 493 -16.39 18.15 13.99
C LYS A 493 -15.29 18.79 13.12
N LEU A 494 -14.31 17.99 12.71
CA LEU A 494 -13.27 18.36 11.75
C LEU A 494 -13.58 17.78 10.37
N ARG A 495 -12.91 18.29 9.34
CA ARG A 495 -13.05 17.77 7.96
C ARG A 495 -12.23 16.50 7.78
N GLY A 496 -12.73 15.59 6.96
CA GLY A 496 -11.99 14.37 6.60
C GLY A 496 -10.75 14.61 5.72
N LYS A 497 -10.65 15.78 5.10
CA LYS A 497 -9.55 16.14 4.19
C LYS A 497 -8.97 17.52 4.55
N GLY A 498 -7.67 17.65 4.29
CA GLY A 498 -6.96 18.93 4.32
C GLY A 498 -6.33 19.28 5.66
N PHE A 499 -5.59 20.36 5.63
CA PHE A 499 -4.86 20.91 6.77
C PHE A 499 -5.79 21.46 7.84
N GLN A 500 -5.57 21.11 9.10
CA GLN A 500 -6.33 21.59 10.25
C GLN A 500 -5.45 21.57 11.50
N THR A 501 -5.73 22.48 12.45
CA THR A 501 -4.97 22.62 13.69
C THR A 501 -5.78 22.12 14.88
N VAL A 502 -5.13 21.34 15.73
CA VAL A 502 -5.64 20.89 17.04
C VAL A 502 -5.04 21.80 18.12
N PRO A 503 -5.86 22.50 18.92
CA PRO A 503 -5.36 23.38 19.97
C PRO A 503 -4.74 22.57 21.14
N PRO A 504 -3.83 23.18 21.93
CA PRO A 504 -3.12 22.47 23.00
C PRO A 504 -4.01 22.03 24.17
N ASP A 505 -5.13 22.72 24.38
CA ASP A 505 -6.10 22.47 25.45
C ASP A 505 -7.22 21.49 25.04
N ASP A 506 -7.18 20.94 23.83
CA ASP A 506 -8.16 19.97 23.34
C ASP A 506 -7.46 18.69 22.83
N ARG A 507 -8.24 17.69 22.47
CA ARG A 507 -7.77 16.41 21.95
C ARG A 507 -8.44 16.10 20.62
N LEU A 508 -7.66 15.58 19.70
CA LEU A 508 -8.17 14.99 18.48
C LEU A 508 -8.81 13.64 18.80
N VAL A 509 -10.00 13.41 18.30
CA VAL A 509 -10.71 12.13 18.34
C VAL A 509 -10.87 11.63 16.91
N VAL A 510 -10.33 10.45 16.64
CA VAL A 510 -10.42 9.76 15.36
C VAL A 510 -11.10 8.41 15.58
N LEU A 511 -12.19 8.17 14.86
CA LEU A 511 -12.88 6.89 14.83
C LEU A 511 -12.69 6.29 13.44
N THR A 512 -11.90 5.24 13.33
CA THR A 512 -11.74 4.59 12.02
C THR A 512 -12.99 3.79 11.68
N PRO A 513 -13.32 3.62 10.38
CA PRO A 513 -14.51 2.87 9.97
C PRO A 513 -14.42 1.39 10.35
N GLY A 514 -15.57 0.76 10.56
CA GLY A 514 -15.67 -0.69 10.57
C GLY A 514 -15.86 -1.26 9.16
N GLY A 515 -15.54 -2.53 8.96
CA GLY A 515 -15.89 -3.25 7.75
C GLY A 515 -17.38 -3.64 7.73
N ALA A 516 -17.91 -3.91 6.55
CA ALA A 516 -19.32 -4.26 6.36
C ALA A 516 -19.61 -5.76 6.58
N GLY A 517 -20.85 -6.11 6.89
CA GLY A 517 -21.31 -7.48 7.12
C GLY A 517 -21.79 -8.22 5.86
N ILE A 518 -21.91 -9.53 5.95
CA ILE A 518 -22.52 -10.40 4.92
C ILE A 518 -23.64 -11.25 5.54
N GLY A 519 -24.78 -11.35 4.83
CA GLY A 519 -25.94 -12.14 5.21
C GLY A 519 -26.79 -11.51 6.31
N ASP A 520 -28.01 -11.98 6.51
CA ASP A 520 -28.90 -11.46 7.54
C ASP A 520 -28.25 -11.64 8.94
N PRO A 521 -28.13 -10.57 9.75
CA PRO A 521 -27.62 -10.67 11.11
C PRO A 521 -28.37 -11.68 11.99
N ARG A 522 -29.66 -11.88 11.75
CA ARG A 522 -30.50 -12.85 12.50
C ARG A 522 -30.10 -14.30 12.27
N GLU A 523 -29.38 -14.59 11.18
CA GLU A 523 -28.84 -15.93 10.89
C GLU A 523 -27.51 -16.20 11.61
N ARG A 524 -26.95 -15.20 12.34
CA ARG A 524 -25.72 -15.39 13.12
C ARG A 524 -25.98 -16.29 14.31
N GLY A 525 -25.17 -17.33 14.47
CA GLY A 525 -25.27 -18.26 15.58
C GLY A 525 -25.26 -17.58 16.95
N ALA A 526 -26.16 -17.96 17.83
CA ALA A 526 -26.34 -17.35 19.15
C ALA A 526 -25.03 -17.35 19.98
N GLU A 527 -24.25 -18.43 19.92
CA GLU A 527 -22.96 -18.56 20.61
C GLU A 527 -21.92 -17.51 20.11
N LEU A 528 -21.93 -17.22 18.79
CA LEU A 528 -21.04 -16.20 18.24
C LEU A 528 -21.44 -14.80 18.69
N VAL A 529 -22.75 -14.51 18.74
CA VAL A 529 -23.25 -13.22 19.24
C VAL A 529 -22.91 -13.05 20.72
N GLN A 530 -23.11 -14.10 21.53
CA GLN A 530 -22.76 -14.07 22.94
C GLN A 530 -21.24 -13.86 23.13
N GLY A 531 -20.40 -14.57 22.38
CA GLY A 531 -18.95 -14.38 22.41
C GLY A 531 -18.51 -12.97 22.02
N ASP A 532 -19.18 -12.37 21.00
CA ASP A 532 -18.94 -10.97 20.61
C ASP A 532 -19.31 -10.00 21.77
N VAL A 533 -20.41 -10.25 22.49
CA VAL A 533 -20.80 -9.40 23.64
C VAL A 533 -19.83 -9.57 24.81
N GLU A 534 -19.47 -10.79 25.16
CA GLU A 534 -18.51 -11.09 26.25
C GLU A 534 -17.13 -10.49 25.98
N SER A 535 -16.72 -10.47 24.70
CA SER A 535 -15.46 -9.87 24.25
C SER A 535 -15.52 -8.35 24.06
N GLY A 536 -16.69 -7.73 24.26
CA GLY A 536 -16.89 -6.28 24.11
C GLY A 536 -16.83 -5.81 22.64
N LEU A 537 -17.00 -6.69 21.68
CA LEU A 537 -16.99 -6.35 20.24
C LEU A 537 -18.36 -5.80 19.79
N VAL A 538 -19.44 -6.33 20.38
CA VAL A 538 -20.83 -5.91 20.17
C VAL A 538 -21.45 -5.60 21.51
N SER A 539 -22.16 -4.48 21.64
CA SER A 539 -22.90 -4.14 22.86
C SER A 539 -24.13 -5.05 23.03
N ALA A 540 -24.55 -5.27 24.27
CA ALA A 540 -25.76 -6.05 24.57
C ALA A 540 -27.02 -5.46 23.91
N ASP A 541 -27.10 -4.14 23.80
CA ASP A 541 -28.20 -3.44 23.13
C ASP A 541 -28.23 -3.73 21.62
N ASN A 542 -27.08 -3.69 20.95
CA ASN A 542 -26.98 -4.04 19.54
C ASN A 542 -27.17 -5.55 19.29
N ALA A 543 -26.72 -6.42 20.20
CA ALA A 543 -27.00 -7.85 20.13
C ALA A 543 -28.51 -8.13 20.14
N ALA A 544 -29.27 -7.47 21.04
CA ALA A 544 -30.72 -7.60 21.08
C ALA A 544 -31.41 -6.99 19.84
N LYS A 545 -31.01 -5.79 19.45
CA LYS A 545 -31.67 -5.02 18.39
C LYS A 545 -31.41 -5.58 16.97
N LEU A 546 -30.17 -5.95 16.67
CA LEU A 546 -29.72 -6.28 15.32
C LEU A 546 -29.66 -7.78 15.07
N TYR A 547 -29.30 -8.57 16.07
CA TYR A 547 -29.16 -10.02 15.97
C TYR A 547 -30.36 -10.80 16.56
N GLY A 548 -31.31 -10.10 17.22
CA GLY A 548 -32.51 -10.72 17.78
C GLY A 548 -32.24 -11.58 19.01
N GLN A 549 -31.10 -11.40 19.69
CA GLN A 549 -30.79 -12.11 20.94
C GLN A 549 -31.57 -11.51 22.10
N ALA A 550 -32.16 -12.34 22.96
CA ALA A 550 -32.79 -11.86 24.20
C ALA A 550 -31.72 -11.25 25.12
N ARG A 551 -32.09 -10.13 25.82
CA ARG A 551 -31.25 -9.50 26.85
C ARG A 551 -30.94 -10.47 27.99
#